data_ef96047e57516ce6c15d283e1ef29402
#
_entry.id   ef96047e57516ce6c15d283e1ef29402
#
_cell.length_a   1.000
_cell.length_b   1.000
_cell.length_c   1.000
_cell.angle_alpha   90.00
_cell.angle_beta   90.00
_cell.angle_gamma   90.00
#
_symmetry.space_group_name_H-M   'P 1'
#
loop_
_entity.id
_entity.type
_entity.pdbx_description
1 polymer ?
#
loop_
_entity_poly.entity_id
_entity_poly.type
_entity_poly.pdbx_seq_one_letter_code
_entity_poly.pdbx_strand_id
1 'polypeptide(L)'
;MKYFNRRGFLKTAGAAAGVFYIAPTSWAQKSPGDTLNSVVVGFNGRGQSHISALSGLKDSGVRLTALCDVDDAVLRKGVDAQDKKGVKVTPYTDIRKVLENKDIDIVSIATPNHWHSLGAIWAVQAGKDVYVEKPVSHNVWEGRQLVNAARKYKKIVQTGTQSRASRSGIGEAVKFVQSGQLGKVIAVHGTCYKPRGTIGKVDAAQPIPAGIDFDLWCGPAPKDEIRRKRLHYDWHWIWNYGNGDLGNQGIHQMDIARWFLGEMELSPRVWSVGGRLGYVDDGETPNTQIVYHDYAKAPLIFEVRGLPSGKGSKDMDNFHGSKVGVVVRCEGGHITVPSYTSSTAYDKSGKEIKKWTETKGGGEAPHFKNFVEAVRSRKHEELYADILEGHLSSALCHTGNISHRLGQTAATGVIREQIKGDREATATVDRMIEHLKANEVNLDSVKLTLGPVLKMNPKTEKFIGNADADKQLTRDYRKPFIVPEIA
;
A
#
# COMPACT_ATOMS: atom_id res chain seq x y z
N MET A 1 -3.67 -61.52 28.52
CA MET A 1 -4.36 -60.76 27.47
C MET A 1 -5.75 -60.41 27.92
N LYS A 2 -5.98 -59.14 28.32
CA LYS A 2 -7.33 -58.62 28.61
C LYS A 2 -7.50 -57.32 27.85
N TYR A 3 -8.49 -57.29 26.99
CA TYR A 3 -8.87 -56.19 26.13
C TYR A 3 -9.34 -54.97 27.01
N PHE A 4 -8.71 -53.78 26.80
CA PHE A 4 -9.20 -52.53 27.39
C PHE A 4 -10.33 -51.95 26.54
N ASN A 5 -11.50 -51.81 27.13
CA ASN A 5 -12.73 -51.32 26.51
C ASN A 5 -12.81 -49.79 26.61
N ARG A 6 -12.96 -49.12 25.47
CA ARG A 6 -13.03 -47.65 25.32
C ARG A 6 -14.19 -46.94 26.07
N ARG A 7 -15.09 -47.67 26.72
CA ARG A 7 -16.23 -47.11 27.46
C ARG A 7 -15.95 -46.79 28.93
N GLY A 8 -14.78 -47.15 29.48
CA GLY A 8 -14.42 -46.98 30.92
C GLY A 8 -13.77 -45.63 31.25
N PHE A 9 -13.35 -44.84 30.24
CA PHE A 9 -12.56 -43.63 30.49
C PHE A 9 -13.38 -42.32 30.71
N LEU A 10 -14.70 -42.38 30.59
CA LEU A 10 -15.58 -41.19 30.66
C LEU A 10 -16.34 -41.02 32.00
N LYS A 11 -15.95 -41.71 33.08
CA LYS A 11 -16.70 -41.64 34.34
C LYS A 11 -15.97 -41.09 35.55
N THR A 12 -14.75 -40.55 35.43
CA THR A 12 -14.04 -39.92 36.56
C THR A 12 -13.32 -38.63 36.15
N ALA A 13 -14.07 -37.57 35.96
CA ALA A 13 -13.58 -36.19 36.11
C ALA A 13 -14.80 -35.26 36.27
N GLY A 14 -15.34 -35.25 37.47
CA GLY A 14 -16.26 -34.21 37.92
C GLY A 14 -15.54 -33.21 38.79
N ALA A 15 -15.84 -31.94 38.55
CA ALA A 15 -15.59 -30.77 39.38
C ALA A 15 -14.15 -30.22 39.41
N ALA A 16 -13.84 -29.27 38.56
CA ALA A 16 -13.06 -28.06 38.87
C ALA A 16 -13.22 -27.01 37.77
N ALA A 17 -13.67 -25.83 38.16
CA ALA A 17 -13.52 -24.49 37.56
C ALA A 17 -13.66 -24.34 36.04
N GLY A 18 -14.75 -23.68 35.65
CA GLY A 18 -15.02 -23.30 34.26
C GLY A 18 -13.98 -22.33 33.66
N VAL A 19 -13.10 -22.87 32.87
CA VAL A 19 -12.45 -22.15 31.75
C VAL A 19 -13.19 -22.60 30.53
N PHE A 20 -14.02 -21.74 29.94
CA PHE A 20 -14.58 -21.94 28.61
C PHE A 20 -13.42 -21.92 27.63
N TYR A 21 -12.84 -23.08 27.36
CA TYR A 21 -12.02 -23.31 26.18
C TYR A 21 -13.01 -23.40 25.00
N ILE A 22 -13.17 -22.28 24.28
CA ILE A 22 -13.76 -22.34 22.94
C ILE A 22 -12.71 -23.09 22.11
N ALA A 23 -12.91 -24.40 21.92
CA ALA A 23 -12.16 -25.16 20.94
C ALA A 23 -12.30 -24.40 19.60
N PRO A 24 -11.22 -24.16 18.86
CA PRO A 24 -11.34 -23.59 17.53
C PRO A 24 -12.22 -24.55 16.74
N THR A 25 -13.44 -24.12 16.42
CA THR A 25 -14.26 -24.83 15.46
C THR A 25 -13.40 -24.93 14.21
N SER A 26 -13.04 -26.15 13.81
CA SER A 26 -12.38 -26.41 12.55
C SER A 26 -13.31 -25.88 11.45
N TRP A 27 -12.95 -24.70 10.93
CA TRP A 27 -13.63 -24.16 9.76
C TRP A 27 -13.42 -25.18 8.65
N ALA A 28 -14.49 -25.81 8.20
CA ALA A 28 -14.42 -26.76 7.10
C ALA A 28 -13.83 -26.02 5.90
N GLN A 29 -12.64 -26.44 5.48
CA GLN A 29 -11.98 -25.87 4.30
C GLN A 29 -12.84 -26.21 3.10
N LYS A 30 -13.30 -25.17 2.37
CA LYS A 30 -14.09 -25.39 1.14
C LYS A 30 -13.24 -26.12 0.11
N SER A 31 -13.84 -27.10 -0.55
CA SER A 31 -13.20 -27.84 -1.64
C SER A 31 -12.91 -26.95 -2.84
N PRO A 32 -11.94 -27.29 -3.69
CA PRO A 32 -11.59 -26.47 -4.87
C PRO A 32 -12.77 -26.17 -5.81
N GLY A 33 -13.83 -27.00 -5.81
CA GLY A 33 -15.06 -26.77 -6.57
C GLY A 33 -16.13 -25.95 -5.87
N ASP A 34 -15.98 -25.64 -4.58
CA ASP A 34 -16.99 -24.91 -3.81
C ASP A 34 -17.05 -23.43 -4.22
N THR A 35 -18.26 -22.86 -4.15
CA THR A 35 -18.47 -21.44 -4.39
C THR A 35 -17.86 -20.62 -3.25
N LEU A 36 -17.06 -19.62 -3.61
CA LEU A 36 -16.51 -18.61 -2.70
C LEU A 36 -17.36 -17.34 -2.74
N ASN A 37 -18.00 -17.02 -1.64
CA ASN A 37 -18.79 -15.81 -1.51
C ASN A 37 -17.90 -14.62 -1.10
N SER A 38 -18.04 -13.51 -1.79
CA SER A 38 -17.20 -12.33 -1.60
C SER A 38 -18.00 -11.08 -1.26
N VAL A 39 -17.34 -10.17 -0.52
CA VAL A 39 -17.82 -8.82 -0.24
C VAL A 39 -16.78 -7.81 -0.67
N VAL A 40 -17.21 -6.63 -1.13
CA VAL A 40 -16.34 -5.48 -1.33
C VAL A 40 -16.68 -4.41 -0.29
N VAL A 41 -15.65 -3.94 0.42
CA VAL A 41 -15.74 -2.93 1.48
C VAL A 41 -15.04 -1.65 1.02
N GLY A 42 -15.81 -0.55 0.93
CA GLY A 42 -15.35 0.73 0.39
C GLY A 42 -15.28 0.72 -1.14
N PHE A 43 -16.24 1.36 -1.82
CA PHE A 43 -16.28 1.27 -3.29
C PHE A 43 -16.72 2.56 -4.02
N ASN A 44 -16.58 3.71 -3.39
CA ASN A 44 -16.80 5.00 -4.06
C ASN A 44 -15.74 5.35 -5.13
N GLY A 45 -14.65 4.59 -5.20
CA GLY A 45 -13.56 4.78 -6.17
C GLY A 45 -12.97 3.44 -6.59
N ARG A 46 -11.79 3.12 -6.09
CA ARG A 46 -11.02 1.92 -6.41
C ARG A 46 -11.80 0.61 -6.25
N GLY A 47 -12.66 0.52 -5.26
CA GLY A 47 -13.50 -0.67 -5.03
C GLY A 47 -14.44 -1.04 -6.19
N GLN A 48 -14.74 -0.12 -7.11
CA GLN A 48 -15.49 -0.45 -8.34
C GLN A 48 -14.71 -1.44 -9.22
N SER A 49 -13.39 -1.30 -9.28
CA SER A 49 -12.55 -2.27 -9.98
C SER A 49 -12.55 -3.63 -9.27
N HIS A 50 -12.59 -3.67 -7.93
CA HIS A 50 -12.71 -4.91 -7.15
C HIS A 50 -14.04 -5.63 -7.42
N ILE A 51 -15.15 -4.86 -7.47
CA ILE A 51 -16.47 -5.39 -7.86
C ILE A 51 -16.37 -6.02 -9.25
N SER A 52 -15.76 -5.32 -10.21
CA SER A 52 -15.61 -5.82 -11.58
C SER A 52 -14.74 -7.08 -11.65
N ALA A 53 -13.60 -7.08 -10.95
CA ALA A 53 -12.67 -8.20 -10.95
C ALA A 53 -13.29 -9.46 -10.33
N LEU A 54 -13.92 -9.34 -9.15
CA LEU A 54 -14.59 -10.47 -8.48
C LEU A 54 -15.78 -11.00 -9.28
N SER A 55 -16.59 -10.11 -9.88
CA SER A 55 -17.69 -10.50 -10.76
C SER A 55 -17.19 -11.24 -12.02
N GLY A 56 -16.02 -10.86 -12.54
CA GLY A 56 -15.37 -11.51 -13.68
C GLY A 56 -14.85 -12.92 -13.37
N LEU A 57 -14.78 -13.32 -12.09
CA LEU A 57 -14.34 -14.66 -11.66
C LEU A 57 -15.51 -15.62 -11.37
N LYS A 58 -16.72 -15.34 -11.87
CA LYS A 58 -17.89 -16.19 -11.72
C LYS A 58 -17.63 -17.64 -12.19
N ASP A 59 -16.99 -17.79 -13.33
CA ASP A 59 -16.65 -19.12 -13.88
C ASP A 59 -15.56 -19.84 -13.06
N SER A 60 -14.81 -19.09 -12.24
CA SER A 60 -13.90 -19.64 -11.24
C SER A 60 -14.59 -19.92 -9.90
N GLY A 61 -15.92 -19.91 -9.83
CA GLY A 61 -16.70 -20.19 -8.62
C GLY A 61 -16.68 -19.07 -7.59
N VAL A 62 -16.44 -17.81 -7.97
CA VAL A 62 -16.55 -16.66 -7.06
C VAL A 62 -17.89 -15.97 -7.26
N ARG A 63 -18.56 -15.61 -6.18
CA ARG A 63 -19.82 -14.84 -6.19
C ARG A 63 -19.67 -13.58 -5.35
N LEU A 64 -20.00 -12.43 -5.94
CA LEU A 64 -20.21 -11.20 -5.18
C LEU A 64 -21.59 -11.30 -4.50
N THR A 65 -21.61 -11.38 -3.18
CA THR A 65 -22.84 -11.59 -2.38
C THR A 65 -23.17 -10.42 -1.48
N ALA A 66 -22.21 -9.48 -1.27
CA ALA A 66 -22.42 -8.32 -0.41
C ALA A 66 -21.60 -7.12 -0.85
N LEU A 67 -22.09 -5.94 -0.47
CA LEU A 67 -21.37 -4.64 -0.59
C LEU A 67 -21.43 -3.93 0.76
N CYS A 68 -20.34 -3.26 1.13
CA CYS A 68 -20.25 -2.49 2.38
C CYS A 68 -19.63 -1.12 2.13
N ASP A 69 -20.36 -0.06 2.49
CA ASP A 69 -19.84 1.32 2.49
C ASP A 69 -20.56 2.14 3.56
N VAL A 70 -19.83 3.06 4.20
CA VAL A 70 -20.37 3.94 5.26
C VAL A 70 -21.16 5.13 4.70
N ASP A 71 -21.17 5.31 3.38
CA ASP A 71 -21.94 6.29 2.65
C ASP A 71 -23.18 5.63 2.03
N ASP A 72 -24.35 5.95 2.54
CA ASP A 72 -25.62 5.40 2.07
C ASP A 72 -25.89 5.64 0.59
N ALA A 73 -25.46 6.78 0.05
CA ALA A 73 -25.66 7.10 -1.37
C ALA A 73 -24.80 6.21 -2.26
N VAL A 74 -23.53 5.98 -1.86
CA VAL A 74 -22.62 5.06 -2.53
C VAL A 74 -23.15 3.64 -2.45
N LEU A 75 -23.59 3.22 -1.26
CA LEU A 75 -24.13 1.87 -1.03
C LEU A 75 -25.36 1.60 -1.89
N ARG A 76 -26.37 2.47 -1.87
CA ARG A 76 -27.57 2.34 -2.71
C ARG A 76 -27.21 2.26 -4.19
N LYS A 77 -26.39 3.20 -4.69
CA LYS A 77 -25.94 3.19 -6.09
C LYS A 77 -25.26 1.89 -6.49
N GLY A 78 -24.45 1.32 -5.59
CA GLY A 78 -23.78 0.03 -5.82
C GLY A 78 -24.76 -1.13 -5.90
N VAL A 79 -25.70 -1.22 -4.97
CA VAL A 79 -26.76 -2.25 -4.94
C VAL A 79 -27.61 -2.19 -6.21
N ASP A 80 -28.12 -1.01 -6.56
CA ASP A 80 -28.93 -0.81 -7.77
C ASP A 80 -28.17 -1.19 -9.05
N ALA A 81 -26.86 -0.92 -9.09
CA ALA A 81 -26.01 -1.30 -10.22
C ALA A 81 -25.84 -2.80 -10.34
N GLN A 82 -25.82 -3.57 -9.24
CA GLN A 82 -25.78 -5.01 -9.26
C GLN A 82 -27.16 -5.61 -9.59
N ASP A 83 -28.24 -5.07 -9.04
CA ASP A 83 -29.62 -5.49 -9.33
C ASP A 83 -29.94 -5.37 -10.84
N LYS A 84 -29.53 -4.30 -11.49
CA LYS A 84 -29.65 -4.12 -12.95
C LYS A 84 -28.91 -5.21 -13.76
N LYS A 85 -27.90 -5.84 -13.17
CA LYS A 85 -27.15 -6.97 -13.76
C LYS A 85 -27.73 -8.33 -13.36
N GLY A 86 -28.83 -8.36 -12.60
CA GLY A 86 -29.43 -9.59 -12.06
C GLY A 86 -28.62 -10.21 -10.92
N VAL A 87 -27.70 -9.47 -10.29
CA VAL A 87 -26.90 -9.94 -9.17
C VAL A 87 -27.44 -9.39 -7.87
N LYS A 88 -27.96 -10.28 -7.01
CA LYS A 88 -28.44 -9.93 -5.67
C LYS A 88 -27.27 -9.81 -4.69
N VAL A 89 -27.14 -8.64 -4.05
CA VAL A 89 -26.11 -8.38 -3.03
C VAL A 89 -26.77 -7.86 -1.75
N THR A 90 -26.24 -8.28 -0.60
CA THR A 90 -26.67 -7.77 0.71
C THR A 90 -25.90 -6.49 1.04
N PRO A 91 -26.59 -5.36 1.31
CA PRO A 91 -25.96 -4.13 1.71
C PRO A 91 -25.56 -4.14 3.19
N TYR A 92 -24.40 -3.59 3.51
CA TYR A 92 -23.91 -3.34 4.87
C TYR A 92 -23.34 -1.93 4.96
N THR A 93 -23.54 -1.26 6.09
CA THR A 93 -22.90 0.02 6.40
C THR A 93 -21.69 -0.13 7.32
N ASP A 94 -21.59 -1.24 8.02
CA ASP A 94 -20.53 -1.53 9.01
C ASP A 94 -19.84 -2.87 8.68
N ILE A 95 -18.53 -2.82 8.51
CA ILE A 95 -17.70 -4.01 8.25
C ILE A 95 -17.84 -5.07 9.34
N ARG A 96 -18.06 -4.69 10.61
CA ARG A 96 -18.25 -5.64 11.70
C ARG A 96 -19.46 -6.55 11.47
N LYS A 97 -20.53 -6.00 10.88
CA LYS A 97 -21.73 -6.79 10.50
C LYS A 97 -21.48 -7.71 9.32
N VAL A 98 -20.64 -7.31 8.38
CA VAL A 98 -20.15 -8.20 7.32
C VAL A 98 -19.45 -9.43 7.92
N LEU A 99 -18.59 -9.22 8.93
CA LEU A 99 -17.76 -10.26 9.51
C LEU A 99 -18.54 -11.27 10.39
N GLU A 100 -19.70 -10.88 10.90
CA GLU A 100 -20.65 -11.77 11.58
C GLU A 100 -21.26 -12.82 10.59
N ASN A 101 -21.34 -12.49 9.30
CA ASN A 101 -21.90 -13.37 8.29
C ASN A 101 -20.94 -14.54 7.97
N LYS A 102 -21.37 -15.76 8.31
CA LYS A 102 -20.56 -16.98 8.15
C LYS A 102 -20.44 -17.45 6.69
N ASP A 103 -21.36 -17.03 5.82
CA ASP A 103 -21.39 -17.44 4.41
C ASP A 103 -20.38 -16.67 3.56
N ILE A 104 -19.83 -15.55 4.04
CA ILE A 104 -18.79 -14.78 3.36
C ILE A 104 -17.45 -15.48 3.58
N ASP A 105 -16.72 -15.72 2.49
CA ASP A 105 -15.40 -16.35 2.49
C ASP A 105 -14.27 -15.34 2.27
N ILE A 106 -14.51 -14.38 1.36
CA ILE A 106 -13.52 -13.40 0.89
C ILE A 106 -14.00 -12.00 1.22
N VAL A 107 -13.11 -11.20 1.82
CA VAL A 107 -13.30 -9.77 2.05
C VAL A 107 -12.29 -8.98 1.21
N SER A 108 -12.80 -8.15 0.31
CA SER A 108 -11.99 -7.28 -0.53
C SER A 108 -12.11 -5.82 -0.05
N ILE A 109 -10.99 -5.22 0.40
CA ILE A 109 -10.97 -3.93 1.08
C ILE A 109 -10.35 -2.86 0.19
N ALA A 110 -11.10 -1.79 -0.10
CA ALA A 110 -10.66 -0.60 -0.84
C ALA A 110 -11.16 0.70 -0.20
N THR A 111 -11.17 0.73 1.11
CA THR A 111 -11.44 1.88 1.97
C THR A 111 -10.32 2.92 1.88
N PRO A 112 -10.39 4.08 2.56
CA PRO A 112 -9.22 4.92 2.80
C PRO A 112 -8.12 4.19 3.59
N ASN A 113 -6.86 4.64 3.44
CA ASN A 113 -5.65 3.96 3.93
C ASN A 113 -5.72 3.57 5.42
N HIS A 114 -6.27 4.46 6.25
CA HIS A 114 -6.32 4.27 7.70
C HIS A 114 -7.18 3.07 8.15
N TRP A 115 -8.03 2.55 7.27
CA TRP A 115 -8.88 1.39 7.53
C TRP A 115 -8.29 0.05 7.06
N HIS A 116 -7.31 0.07 6.15
CA HIS A 116 -6.85 -1.14 5.46
C HIS A 116 -6.42 -2.24 6.43
N SER A 117 -5.50 -1.93 7.35
CA SER A 117 -4.99 -2.94 8.27
C SER A 117 -6.03 -3.42 9.28
N LEU A 118 -6.75 -2.51 9.94
CA LEU A 118 -7.72 -2.90 10.96
C LEU A 118 -8.84 -3.75 10.35
N GLY A 119 -9.40 -3.33 9.22
CA GLY A 119 -10.44 -4.07 8.52
C GLY A 119 -9.96 -5.46 8.09
N ALA A 120 -8.73 -5.55 7.58
CA ALA A 120 -8.13 -6.81 7.16
C ALA A 120 -7.82 -7.73 8.36
N ILE A 121 -7.30 -7.20 9.47
CA ILE A 121 -7.04 -7.97 10.70
C ILE A 121 -8.36 -8.56 11.25
N TRP A 122 -9.40 -7.75 11.35
CA TRP A 122 -10.71 -8.23 11.79
C TRP A 122 -11.27 -9.31 10.86
N ALA A 123 -11.13 -9.14 9.54
CA ALA A 123 -11.57 -10.15 8.57
C ALA A 123 -10.80 -11.48 8.75
N VAL A 124 -9.48 -11.42 8.90
CA VAL A 124 -8.62 -12.58 9.18
C VAL A 124 -9.02 -13.27 10.49
N GLN A 125 -9.25 -12.52 11.56
CA GLN A 125 -9.72 -13.04 12.84
C GLN A 125 -11.12 -13.68 12.76
N ALA A 126 -11.98 -13.13 11.91
CA ALA A 126 -13.30 -13.71 11.61
C ALA A 126 -13.24 -14.92 10.64
N GLY A 127 -12.04 -15.39 10.30
CA GLY A 127 -11.84 -16.58 9.47
C GLY A 127 -11.96 -16.34 7.97
N LYS A 128 -11.89 -15.08 7.49
CA LYS A 128 -12.01 -14.73 6.08
C LYS A 128 -10.63 -14.60 5.42
N ASP A 129 -10.54 -14.88 4.12
CA ASP A 129 -9.40 -14.55 3.29
C ASP A 129 -9.56 -13.12 2.75
N VAL A 130 -8.45 -12.40 2.55
CA VAL A 130 -8.51 -10.95 2.32
C VAL A 130 -7.71 -10.52 1.10
N TYR A 131 -8.34 -9.69 0.26
CA TYR A 131 -7.64 -8.85 -0.69
C TYR A 131 -7.68 -7.41 -0.17
N VAL A 132 -6.54 -6.80 0.12
CA VAL A 132 -6.45 -5.44 0.67
C VAL A 132 -5.72 -4.50 -0.27
N GLU A 133 -6.31 -3.32 -0.52
CA GLU A 133 -5.66 -2.29 -1.32
C GLU A 133 -4.39 -1.75 -0.67
N LYS A 134 -3.54 -1.21 -1.53
CA LYS A 134 -2.29 -0.53 -1.14
C LYS A 134 -2.57 0.95 -0.74
N PRO A 135 -1.74 1.53 0.15
CA PRO A 135 -0.80 0.85 1.04
C PRO A 135 -1.56 -0.03 2.02
N VAL A 136 -0.99 -1.17 2.40
CA VAL A 136 -1.72 -2.14 3.24
C VAL A 136 -1.98 -1.63 4.66
N SER A 137 -1.35 -0.52 5.02
CA SER A 137 -1.40 0.09 6.35
C SER A 137 -1.26 1.60 6.26
N HIS A 138 -1.62 2.28 7.32
CA HIS A 138 -1.37 3.72 7.47
C HIS A 138 -0.02 4.02 8.14
N ASN A 139 0.56 3.07 8.87
CA ASN A 139 1.87 3.13 9.51
C ASN A 139 2.54 1.75 9.53
N VAL A 140 3.80 1.69 9.98
CA VAL A 140 4.62 0.45 9.95
C VAL A 140 4.04 -0.62 10.86
N TRP A 141 3.66 -0.26 12.10
CA TRP A 141 3.09 -1.18 13.08
C TRP A 141 1.84 -1.89 12.56
N GLU A 142 0.89 -1.15 12.01
CA GLU A 142 -0.35 -1.71 11.45
C GLU A 142 -0.08 -2.78 10.40
N GLY A 143 0.86 -2.50 9.50
CA GLY A 143 1.22 -3.45 8.44
C GLY A 143 1.85 -4.73 9.00
N ARG A 144 2.74 -4.61 9.99
CA ARG A 144 3.34 -5.76 10.68
C ARG A 144 2.29 -6.60 11.42
N GLN A 145 1.34 -5.95 12.11
CA GLN A 145 0.26 -6.67 12.78
C GLN A 145 -0.63 -7.44 11.79
N LEU A 146 -0.88 -6.89 10.60
CA LEU A 146 -1.62 -7.59 9.56
C LEU A 146 -0.86 -8.83 9.03
N VAL A 147 0.45 -8.72 8.82
CA VAL A 147 1.29 -9.89 8.46
C VAL A 147 1.21 -10.97 9.54
N ASN A 148 1.38 -10.58 10.82
CA ASN A 148 1.30 -11.50 11.94
C ASN A 148 -0.08 -12.17 12.02
N ALA A 149 -1.17 -11.40 11.83
CA ALA A 149 -2.52 -11.95 11.80
C ALA A 149 -2.70 -12.98 10.70
N ALA A 150 -2.29 -12.66 9.47
CA ALA A 150 -2.38 -13.58 8.33
C ALA A 150 -1.69 -14.92 8.63
N ARG A 151 -0.49 -14.89 9.20
CA ARG A 151 0.29 -16.09 9.57
C ARG A 151 -0.36 -16.85 10.73
N LYS A 152 -0.70 -16.16 11.83
CA LYS A 152 -1.31 -16.76 13.04
C LYS A 152 -2.62 -17.47 12.71
N TYR A 153 -3.50 -16.83 11.96
CA TYR A 153 -4.81 -17.38 11.60
C TYR A 153 -4.79 -18.20 10.31
N LYS A 154 -3.61 -18.40 9.69
CA LYS A 154 -3.42 -19.19 8.45
C LYS A 154 -4.37 -18.76 7.33
N LYS A 155 -4.51 -17.43 7.13
CA LYS A 155 -5.36 -16.87 6.09
C LYS A 155 -4.55 -16.36 4.92
N ILE A 156 -5.13 -16.44 3.74
CA ILE A 156 -4.56 -15.90 2.52
C ILE A 156 -4.87 -14.40 2.47
N VAL A 157 -3.82 -13.59 2.43
CA VAL A 157 -3.95 -12.13 2.36
C VAL A 157 -3.07 -11.60 1.25
N GLN A 158 -3.69 -11.03 0.22
CA GLN A 158 -2.99 -10.43 -0.92
C GLN A 158 -3.12 -8.92 -0.93
N THR A 159 -2.04 -8.25 -1.32
CA THR A 159 -1.97 -6.79 -1.48
C THR A 159 -2.34 -6.36 -2.89
N GLY A 160 -3.02 -5.22 -3.02
CA GLY A 160 -3.38 -4.60 -4.30
C GLY A 160 -2.20 -3.99 -5.07
N THR A 161 -1.05 -4.66 -5.18
CA THR A 161 0.10 -4.25 -6.01
C THR A 161 0.13 -5.05 -7.31
N GLN A 162 -0.79 -4.74 -8.22
CA GLN A 162 -1.12 -5.53 -9.42
C GLN A 162 0.04 -5.70 -10.42
N SER A 163 1.06 -4.82 -10.36
CA SER A 163 2.27 -4.94 -11.19
C SER A 163 3.00 -6.26 -11.02
N ARG A 164 2.86 -6.91 -9.85
CA ARG A 164 3.42 -8.21 -9.55
C ARG A 164 2.82 -9.36 -10.39
N ALA A 165 1.64 -9.15 -10.97
CA ALA A 165 1.04 -10.08 -11.94
C ALA A 165 1.70 -10.03 -13.32
N SER A 166 2.52 -9.00 -13.61
CA SER A 166 3.27 -8.90 -14.87
C SER A 166 4.51 -9.80 -14.84
N ARG A 167 4.28 -11.09 -15.01
CA ARG A 167 5.35 -12.11 -14.92
C ARG A 167 6.28 -12.08 -16.10
N SER A 168 5.74 -11.95 -17.33
CA SER A 168 6.53 -11.87 -18.57
C SER A 168 7.03 -10.45 -18.90
N GLY A 169 6.37 -9.42 -18.38
CA GLY A 169 6.73 -8.03 -18.62
C GLY A 169 7.74 -7.47 -17.61
N ILE A 170 7.42 -7.49 -16.31
CA ILE A 170 8.29 -6.97 -15.25
C ILE A 170 9.10 -8.11 -14.62
N GLY A 171 8.48 -9.24 -14.32
CA GLY A 171 9.12 -10.36 -13.64
C GLY A 171 10.36 -10.90 -14.38
N GLU A 172 10.30 -11.01 -15.71
CA GLU A 172 11.47 -11.42 -16.52
C GLU A 172 12.57 -10.34 -16.53
N ALA A 173 12.21 -9.06 -16.51
CA ALA A 173 13.21 -7.98 -16.40
C ALA A 173 13.87 -7.98 -15.02
N VAL A 174 13.13 -8.26 -13.94
CA VAL A 174 13.70 -8.46 -12.60
C VAL A 174 14.73 -9.59 -12.60
N LYS A 175 14.38 -10.76 -13.16
CA LYS A 175 15.31 -11.90 -13.28
C LYS A 175 16.56 -11.53 -14.09
N PHE A 176 16.40 -10.77 -15.17
CA PHE A 176 17.50 -10.30 -16.01
C PHE A 176 18.49 -9.43 -15.23
N VAL A 177 18.00 -8.51 -14.38
CA VAL A 177 18.88 -7.70 -13.51
C VAL A 177 19.51 -8.54 -12.43
N GLN A 178 18.74 -9.37 -11.74
CA GLN A 178 19.22 -10.17 -10.62
C GLN A 178 20.23 -11.24 -11.04
N SER A 179 20.19 -11.70 -12.29
CA SER A 179 21.20 -12.59 -12.86
C SER A 179 22.51 -11.89 -13.28
N GLY A 180 22.60 -10.56 -13.10
CA GLY A 180 23.81 -9.78 -13.38
C GLY A 180 24.07 -9.47 -14.86
N GLN A 181 23.12 -9.72 -15.77
CA GLN A 181 23.33 -9.53 -17.21
C GLN A 181 23.58 -8.07 -17.61
N LEU A 182 23.26 -7.10 -16.76
CA LEU A 182 23.57 -5.68 -16.93
C LEU A 182 24.68 -5.17 -15.98
N GLY A 183 25.43 -6.08 -15.36
CA GLY A 183 26.40 -5.75 -14.32
C GLY A 183 25.71 -5.43 -12.99
N LYS A 184 26.48 -4.87 -12.02
CA LYS A 184 25.98 -4.51 -10.70
C LYS A 184 24.94 -3.39 -10.79
N VAL A 185 23.93 -3.45 -9.93
CA VAL A 185 22.98 -2.34 -9.73
C VAL A 185 23.71 -1.19 -9.03
N ILE A 186 23.61 0.01 -9.59
CA ILE A 186 24.19 1.24 -9.03
C ILE A 186 23.15 1.97 -8.17
N ALA A 187 21.91 2.09 -8.65
CA ALA A 187 20.78 2.68 -7.95
C ALA A 187 19.47 2.24 -8.58
N VAL A 188 18.40 2.21 -7.80
CA VAL A 188 17.04 2.04 -8.30
C VAL A 188 16.23 3.27 -7.98
N HIS A 189 15.64 3.88 -9.01
CA HIS A 189 14.80 5.07 -8.90
C HIS A 189 13.33 4.69 -9.11
N GLY A 190 12.47 4.99 -8.13
CA GLY A 190 11.03 5.03 -8.30
C GLY A 190 10.58 6.46 -8.59
N THR A 191 9.77 6.67 -9.61
CA THR A 191 9.26 7.99 -9.96
C THR A 191 7.73 8.03 -9.88
N CYS A 192 7.21 9.07 -9.24
CA CYS A 192 5.79 9.41 -9.22
C CYS A 192 5.64 10.87 -9.68
N TYR A 193 5.86 11.11 -10.98
CA TYR A 193 5.69 12.42 -11.61
C TYR A 193 4.28 12.48 -12.17
N LYS A 194 3.35 12.82 -11.30
CA LYS A 194 1.91 12.80 -11.58
C LYS A 194 1.27 14.12 -11.19
N PRO A 195 0.49 14.76 -12.10
CA PRO A 195 -0.05 16.09 -11.81
C PRO A 195 -0.94 16.06 -10.57
N ARG A 196 -0.66 16.97 -9.63
CA ARG A 196 -1.42 17.19 -8.39
C ARG A 196 -1.65 18.68 -8.22
N GLY A 197 -2.86 19.09 -8.49
CA GLY A 197 -3.28 20.46 -8.19
C GLY A 197 -3.52 20.68 -6.71
N THR A 198 -3.70 21.93 -6.34
CA THR A 198 -4.13 22.33 -5.00
C THR A 198 -5.50 21.72 -4.64
N ILE A 199 -5.68 21.35 -3.38
CA ILE A 199 -7.01 20.99 -2.84
C ILE A 199 -7.81 22.22 -2.39
N GLY A 200 -7.19 23.41 -2.48
CA GLY A 200 -7.75 24.67 -2.04
C GLY A 200 -7.74 24.86 -0.53
N LYS A 201 -8.25 25.99 -0.08
CA LYS A 201 -8.50 26.29 1.33
C LYS A 201 -9.98 26.29 1.63
N VAL A 202 -10.32 25.98 2.87
CA VAL A 202 -11.66 26.14 3.43
C VAL A 202 -11.58 27.04 4.67
N ASP A 203 -12.43 28.07 4.72
CA ASP A 203 -12.38 29.08 5.80
C ASP A 203 -12.88 28.51 7.14
N ALA A 204 -13.78 27.51 7.07
CA ALA A 204 -14.34 26.84 8.23
C ALA A 204 -14.47 25.33 8.01
N ALA A 205 -14.67 24.60 9.11
CA ALA A 205 -15.02 23.19 9.06
C ALA A 205 -16.25 22.94 8.19
N GLN A 206 -16.14 21.96 7.29
CA GLN A 206 -17.26 21.58 6.43
C GLN A 206 -18.21 20.65 7.18
N PRO A 207 -19.53 20.73 6.94
CA PRO A 207 -20.49 19.83 7.55
C PRO A 207 -20.23 18.38 7.08
N ILE A 208 -20.54 17.44 7.96
CA ILE A 208 -20.56 16.02 7.58
C ILE A 208 -21.69 15.83 6.56
N PRO A 209 -21.42 15.29 5.35
CA PRO A 209 -22.46 15.07 4.37
C PRO A 209 -23.55 14.12 4.91
N ALA A 210 -24.81 14.42 4.59
CA ALA A 210 -25.93 13.58 5.00
C ALA A 210 -25.79 12.14 4.47
N GLY A 211 -26.14 11.16 5.31
CA GLY A 211 -26.05 9.74 4.96
C GLY A 211 -24.66 9.13 5.08
N ILE A 212 -23.70 9.85 5.65
CA ILE A 212 -22.38 9.29 5.96
C ILE A 212 -22.25 9.07 7.47
N ASP A 213 -22.00 7.82 7.87
CA ASP A 213 -21.53 7.54 9.23
C ASP A 213 -20.06 7.96 9.37
N PHE A 214 -19.86 9.19 9.82
CA PHE A 214 -18.52 9.77 9.94
C PHE A 214 -17.71 9.15 11.06
N ASP A 215 -18.33 8.54 12.06
CA ASP A 215 -17.65 7.80 13.11
C ASP A 215 -17.01 6.52 12.54
N LEU A 216 -17.76 5.76 11.76
CA LEU A 216 -17.26 4.62 11.02
C LEU A 216 -16.29 5.05 9.91
N TRP A 217 -16.53 6.19 9.24
CA TRP A 217 -15.59 6.69 8.23
C TRP A 217 -14.20 6.94 8.83
N CYS A 218 -14.13 7.60 10.00
CA CYS A 218 -12.86 7.85 10.70
C CYS A 218 -12.23 6.55 11.25
N GLY A 219 -13.03 5.62 11.78
CA GLY A 219 -12.54 4.35 12.30
C GLY A 219 -11.37 4.50 13.27
N PRO A 220 -10.20 3.90 13.00
CA PRO A 220 -9.02 3.98 13.87
C PRO A 220 -8.32 5.35 13.86
N ALA A 221 -8.62 6.21 12.89
CA ALA A 221 -8.07 7.55 12.81
C ALA A 221 -8.77 8.53 13.75
N PRO A 222 -8.15 9.67 14.13
CA PRO A 222 -8.82 10.74 14.85
C PRO A 222 -10.06 11.23 14.09
N LYS A 223 -11.05 11.70 14.85
CA LYS A 223 -12.27 12.27 14.30
C LYS A 223 -12.13 13.80 14.18
N ASP A 224 -11.30 14.22 13.23
CA ASP A 224 -11.02 15.62 13.00
C ASP A 224 -12.16 16.32 12.26
N GLU A 225 -12.23 17.64 12.39
CA GLU A 225 -13.06 18.50 11.55
C GLU A 225 -12.70 18.30 10.07
N ILE A 226 -13.71 18.34 9.20
CA ILE A 226 -13.50 18.24 7.75
C ILE A 226 -13.01 19.59 7.23
N ARG A 227 -11.70 19.72 7.04
CA ARG A 227 -11.05 20.91 6.45
C ARG A 227 -10.58 20.63 5.03
N ARG A 228 -11.48 20.13 4.19
CA ARG A 228 -11.23 19.81 2.77
C ARG A 228 -12.53 19.81 1.98
N LYS A 229 -12.46 20.16 0.69
CA LYS A 229 -13.64 20.29 -0.17
C LYS A 229 -14.21 18.95 -0.59
N ARG A 230 -13.35 17.94 -0.86
CA ARG A 230 -13.76 16.61 -1.35
C ARG A 230 -13.47 15.56 -0.29
N LEU A 231 -14.47 15.21 0.52
CA LEU A 231 -14.35 14.25 1.60
C LEU A 231 -13.75 12.92 1.11
N HIS A 232 -14.24 12.38 0.00
CA HIS A 232 -13.87 11.04 -0.51
C HIS A 232 -12.56 10.99 -1.31
N TYR A 233 -11.87 12.12 -1.51
CA TYR A 233 -10.60 12.12 -2.26
C TYR A 233 -9.48 12.86 -1.56
N ASP A 234 -9.72 14.05 -1.03
CA ASP A 234 -8.66 14.91 -0.52
C ASP A 234 -8.04 14.40 0.80
N TRP A 235 -8.63 13.37 1.40
CA TRP A 235 -8.07 12.66 2.56
C TRP A 235 -6.66 12.09 2.30
N HIS A 236 -6.30 11.83 1.04
CA HIS A 236 -4.96 11.38 0.67
C HIS A 236 -3.85 12.34 1.14
N TRP A 237 -4.17 13.63 1.23
CA TRP A 237 -3.23 14.72 1.54
C TRP A 237 -3.29 15.17 3.00
N ILE A 238 -4.03 14.48 3.85
CA ILE A 238 -4.17 14.73 5.29
C ILE A 238 -3.52 13.59 6.04
N TRP A 239 -2.53 13.88 6.92
CA TRP A 239 -1.71 12.87 7.58
C TRP A 239 -2.52 11.86 8.41
N ASN A 240 -3.64 12.28 9.01
CA ASN A 240 -4.45 11.38 9.83
C ASN A 240 -5.19 10.30 9.03
N TYR A 241 -5.37 10.48 7.72
CA TYR A 241 -6.16 9.58 6.87
C TYR A 241 -5.37 8.98 5.70
N GLY A 242 -4.40 9.73 5.17
CA GLY A 242 -3.61 9.36 4.00
C GLY A 242 -2.11 9.45 4.23
N ASN A 243 -1.34 9.06 3.23
CA ASN A 243 0.11 9.00 3.26
C ASN A 243 0.78 9.83 2.16
N GLY A 244 0.04 10.82 1.60
CA GLY A 244 0.51 11.62 0.48
C GLY A 244 0.64 10.80 -0.82
N ASP A 245 1.25 11.40 -1.83
CA ASP A 245 1.44 10.69 -3.11
C ASP A 245 2.49 9.59 -3.03
N LEU A 246 3.42 9.69 -2.08
CA LEU A 246 4.38 8.62 -1.78
C LEU A 246 3.67 7.30 -1.44
N GLY A 247 2.69 7.33 -0.52
CA GLY A 247 1.91 6.16 -0.14
C GLY A 247 0.72 5.87 -1.05
N ASN A 248 0.22 6.86 -1.80
CA ASN A 248 -0.93 6.65 -2.69
C ASN A 248 -0.51 6.05 -4.06
N GLN A 249 0.14 6.82 -4.92
CA GLN A 249 0.64 6.31 -6.21
C GLN A 249 2.00 5.67 -6.05
N GLY A 250 2.88 6.29 -5.28
CA GLY A 250 4.28 5.93 -5.15
C GLY A 250 4.53 4.52 -4.66
N ILE A 251 3.65 3.97 -3.83
CA ILE A 251 3.75 2.59 -3.33
C ILE A 251 3.87 1.55 -4.45
N HIS A 252 3.22 1.73 -5.61
CA HIS A 252 3.35 0.80 -6.73
C HIS A 252 4.76 0.78 -7.30
N GLN A 253 5.38 1.96 -7.45
CA GLN A 253 6.74 2.10 -7.96
C GLN A 253 7.77 1.71 -6.89
N MET A 254 7.49 1.98 -5.62
CA MET A 254 8.30 1.52 -4.49
C MET A 254 8.36 -0.02 -4.45
N ASP A 255 7.23 -0.68 -4.66
CA ASP A 255 7.14 -2.14 -4.70
C ASP A 255 7.93 -2.74 -5.88
N ILE A 256 7.81 -2.16 -7.08
CA ILE A 256 8.58 -2.59 -8.25
C ILE A 256 10.08 -2.35 -8.03
N ALA A 257 10.47 -1.19 -7.50
CA ALA A 257 11.87 -0.84 -7.24
C ALA A 257 12.51 -1.81 -6.25
N ARG A 258 11.82 -2.11 -5.13
CA ARG A 258 12.26 -3.10 -4.15
C ARG A 258 12.35 -4.51 -4.77
N TRP A 259 11.42 -4.88 -5.66
CA TRP A 259 11.46 -6.17 -6.35
C TRP A 259 12.72 -6.33 -7.23
N PHE A 260 13.14 -5.29 -7.95
CA PHE A 260 14.40 -5.30 -8.71
C PHE A 260 15.64 -5.46 -7.80
N LEU A 261 15.65 -4.81 -6.64
CA LEU A 261 16.72 -4.97 -5.65
C LEU A 261 16.75 -6.38 -5.03
N GLY A 262 15.59 -7.03 -4.91
CA GLY A 262 15.45 -8.32 -4.24
C GLY A 262 15.50 -8.20 -2.71
N GLU A 263 15.20 -7.01 -2.16
CA GLU A 263 15.26 -6.75 -0.72
C GLU A 263 14.01 -7.27 -0.02
N MET A 264 14.21 -8.04 1.05
CA MET A 264 13.15 -8.67 1.84
C MET A 264 13.09 -8.12 3.28
N GLU A 265 13.78 -7.04 3.55
CA GLU A 265 13.78 -6.31 4.82
C GLU A 265 13.63 -4.80 4.55
N LEU A 266 13.35 -4.03 5.59
CA LEU A 266 13.36 -2.57 5.51
C LEU A 266 14.78 -2.03 5.36
N SER A 267 14.90 -0.85 4.75
CA SER A 267 16.20 -0.18 4.62
C SER A 267 16.79 0.16 5.99
N PRO A 268 18.08 -0.14 6.22
CA PRO A 268 18.75 0.19 7.48
C PRO A 268 18.94 1.70 7.70
N ARG A 269 18.81 2.51 6.65
CA ARG A 269 18.89 3.98 6.73
C ARG A 269 17.91 4.62 5.76
N VAL A 270 17.25 5.68 6.21
CA VAL A 270 16.32 6.47 5.38
C VAL A 270 16.43 7.95 5.72
N TRP A 271 16.33 8.80 4.69
CA TRP A 271 16.13 10.23 4.84
C TRP A 271 15.22 10.77 3.74
N SER A 272 14.67 11.95 3.96
CA SER A 272 13.75 12.59 3.00
C SER A 272 14.00 14.08 2.91
N VAL A 273 13.76 14.65 1.73
CA VAL A 273 13.74 16.10 1.52
C VAL A 273 12.61 16.48 0.56
N GLY A 274 11.94 17.60 0.81
CA GLY A 274 10.84 18.04 -0.06
C GLY A 274 9.93 19.05 0.61
N GLY A 275 8.69 19.10 0.16
CA GLY A 275 7.68 20.00 0.72
C GLY A 275 6.39 20.02 -0.08
N ARG A 276 5.43 20.81 0.39
CA ARG A 276 4.22 21.16 -0.35
C ARG A 276 4.44 22.54 -0.98
N LEU A 277 4.72 22.56 -2.28
CA LEU A 277 5.36 23.69 -2.98
C LEU A 277 4.55 24.10 -4.21
N GLY A 278 4.75 25.35 -4.66
CA GLY A 278 4.13 25.89 -5.87
C GLY A 278 2.70 26.41 -5.68
N TYR A 279 2.06 26.12 -4.58
CA TYR A 279 0.75 26.65 -4.16
C TYR A 279 0.57 26.53 -2.63
N VAL A 280 -0.44 27.21 -2.10
CA VAL A 280 -0.81 27.15 -0.68
C VAL A 280 -2.24 26.67 -0.56
N ASP A 281 -2.44 25.57 0.17
CA ASP A 281 -3.74 24.96 0.42
C ASP A 281 -3.79 24.29 1.80
N ASP A 282 -4.86 23.54 2.09
CA ASP A 282 -5.03 22.83 3.36
C ASP A 282 -4.47 21.40 3.35
N GLY A 283 -3.73 21.04 2.31
CA GLY A 283 -3.01 19.76 2.25
C GLY A 283 -1.76 19.79 3.12
N GLU A 284 -1.47 18.69 3.78
CA GLU A 284 -0.37 18.55 4.74
C GLU A 284 0.82 17.79 4.17
N THR A 285 0.56 16.85 3.24
CA THR A 285 1.59 15.97 2.69
C THR A 285 2.38 16.64 1.56
N PRO A 286 3.66 16.29 1.38
CA PRO A 286 4.46 16.82 0.28
C PRO A 286 3.85 16.53 -1.09
N ASN A 287 3.96 17.48 -2.02
CA ASN A 287 3.72 17.28 -3.44
C ASN A 287 5.03 17.17 -4.25
N THR A 288 6.15 17.48 -3.62
CA THR A 288 7.51 17.35 -4.17
C THR A 288 8.38 16.76 -3.06
N GLN A 289 8.92 15.54 -3.28
CA GLN A 289 9.63 14.82 -2.24
C GLN A 289 10.66 13.87 -2.84
N ILE A 290 11.83 13.80 -2.23
CA ILE A 290 12.80 12.71 -2.42
C ILE A 290 12.83 11.91 -1.13
N VAL A 291 12.82 10.57 -1.26
CA VAL A 291 13.10 9.63 -0.18
C VAL A 291 14.28 8.75 -0.63
N TYR A 292 15.26 8.66 0.23
CA TYR A 292 16.48 7.87 -0.01
C TYR A 292 16.55 6.72 1.00
N HIS A 293 16.49 5.50 0.49
CA HIS A 293 16.67 4.26 1.25
C HIS A 293 18.06 3.69 0.95
N ASP A 294 18.91 3.65 1.95
CA ASP A 294 20.31 3.25 1.84
C ASP A 294 20.45 1.75 2.12
N TYR A 295 20.17 0.94 1.11
CA TYR A 295 20.42 -0.48 1.16
C TYR A 295 21.89 -0.80 0.82
N ALA A 296 22.43 -1.86 1.42
CA ALA A 296 23.82 -2.26 1.22
C ALA A 296 24.15 -2.63 -0.24
N LYS A 297 23.18 -3.16 -0.98
CA LYS A 297 23.37 -3.56 -2.38
C LYS A 297 23.42 -2.34 -3.30
N ALA A 298 22.47 -1.47 -3.20
CA ALA A 298 22.36 -0.20 -3.92
C ALA A 298 21.24 0.64 -3.32
N PRO A 299 21.30 1.98 -3.35
CA PRO A 299 20.21 2.81 -2.85
C PRO A 299 18.93 2.65 -3.68
N LEU A 300 17.79 2.72 -2.99
CA LEU A 300 16.48 2.94 -3.58
C LEU A 300 16.11 4.41 -3.34
N ILE A 301 16.00 5.17 -4.42
CA ILE A 301 15.69 6.60 -4.40
C ILE A 301 14.28 6.79 -4.96
N PHE A 302 13.42 7.46 -4.21
CA PHE A 302 12.06 7.70 -4.65
C PHE A 302 11.80 9.19 -4.84
N GLU A 303 11.21 9.55 -5.99
CA GLU A 303 10.92 10.94 -6.35
C GLU A 303 9.42 11.14 -6.59
N VAL A 304 8.80 12.01 -5.79
CA VAL A 304 7.43 12.52 -6.01
C VAL A 304 7.52 13.91 -6.63
N ARG A 305 6.80 14.15 -7.72
CA ARG A 305 6.63 15.48 -8.33
C ARG A 305 5.16 15.67 -8.72
N GLY A 306 4.48 16.56 -7.99
CA GLY A 306 3.08 16.92 -8.26
C GLY A 306 2.92 18.12 -9.17
N LEU A 307 3.95 18.97 -9.30
CA LEU A 307 3.98 20.10 -10.22
C LEU A 307 4.35 19.65 -11.64
N PRO A 308 3.90 20.36 -12.69
CA PRO A 308 4.27 20.06 -14.08
C PRO A 308 5.77 20.26 -14.34
N SER A 309 6.23 19.91 -15.52
CA SER A 309 7.65 20.10 -15.94
C SER A 309 8.14 21.55 -15.91
N GLY A 310 7.24 22.50 -15.85
CA GLY A 310 7.48 23.93 -15.69
C GLY A 310 6.16 24.67 -15.58
N LYS A 311 6.22 25.92 -15.15
CA LYS A 311 5.03 26.77 -14.96
C LYS A 311 4.24 26.88 -16.27
N GLY A 312 2.94 26.61 -16.18
CA GLY A 312 2.04 26.63 -17.34
C GLY A 312 2.12 25.42 -18.28
N SER A 313 3.06 24.50 -18.05
CA SER A 313 3.12 23.24 -18.80
C SER A 313 1.94 22.32 -18.47
N LYS A 314 1.50 21.54 -19.45
CA LYS A 314 0.56 20.43 -19.27
C LYS A 314 1.29 19.10 -19.07
N ASP A 315 2.57 19.04 -19.34
CA ASP A 315 3.39 17.85 -19.25
C ASP A 315 4.05 17.71 -17.87
N MET A 316 4.35 16.46 -17.49
CA MET A 316 5.16 16.14 -16.34
C MET A 316 6.61 15.89 -16.77
N ASP A 317 7.54 16.09 -15.85
CA ASP A 317 8.92 15.62 -16.03
C ASP A 317 8.98 14.11 -16.29
N ASN A 318 10.13 13.66 -16.75
CA ASN A 318 10.45 12.25 -16.83
C ASN A 318 11.91 12.01 -16.41
N PHE A 319 12.18 10.78 -16.00
CA PHE A 319 13.54 10.29 -15.74
C PHE A 319 13.77 9.06 -16.62
N HIS A 320 14.70 9.16 -17.58
CA HIS A 320 14.92 8.13 -18.61
C HIS A 320 13.61 7.66 -19.28
N GLY A 321 12.74 8.59 -19.64
CA GLY A 321 11.44 8.30 -20.27
C GLY A 321 10.33 7.84 -19.31
N SER A 322 10.61 7.66 -18.01
CA SER A 322 9.64 7.26 -16.99
C SER A 322 9.04 8.49 -16.28
N LYS A 323 7.72 8.65 -16.35
CA LYS A 323 6.96 9.64 -15.55
C LYS A 323 6.49 9.00 -14.24
N VAL A 324 5.73 7.92 -14.35
CA VAL A 324 5.26 7.12 -13.20
C VAL A 324 5.75 5.70 -13.41
N GLY A 325 6.91 5.35 -12.85
CA GLY A 325 7.55 4.08 -13.12
C GLY A 325 8.83 3.87 -12.32
N VAL A 326 9.69 3.01 -12.84
CA VAL A 326 10.97 2.66 -12.19
C VAL A 326 12.10 2.68 -13.21
N VAL A 327 13.25 3.17 -12.79
CA VAL A 327 14.52 3.10 -13.54
C VAL A 327 15.56 2.39 -12.70
N VAL A 328 16.08 1.28 -13.21
CA VAL A 328 17.16 0.51 -12.57
C VAL A 328 18.46 0.83 -13.27
N ARG A 329 19.36 1.53 -12.60
CA ARG A 329 20.69 1.87 -13.15
C ARG A 329 21.68 0.79 -12.80
N CYS A 330 22.38 0.30 -13.80
CA CYS A 330 23.40 -0.76 -13.70
C CYS A 330 24.71 -0.34 -14.34
N GLU A 331 25.79 -1.04 -14.05
CA GLU A 331 27.12 -0.77 -14.65
C GLU A 331 27.09 -0.89 -16.18
N GLY A 332 26.29 -1.78 -16.74
CA GLY A 332 26.19 -2.04 -18.19
C GLY A 332 25.13 -1.19 -18.92
N GLY A 333 24.31 -0.41 -18.20
CA GLY A 333 23.22 0.39 -18.78
C GLY A 333 22.08 0.61 -17.80
N HIS A 334 20.84 0.60 -18.28
CA HIS A 334 19.68 0.77 -17.40
C HIS A 334 18.45 0.01 -17.89
N ILE A 335 17.50 -0.24 -16.98
CA ILE A 335 16.15 -0.70 -17.32
C ILE A 335 15.15 0.40 -16.98
N THR A 336 14.19 0.63 -17.88
CA THR A 336 13.03 1.49 -17.63
C THR A 336 11.76 0.65 -17.57
N VAL A 337 10.95 0.88 -16.54
CA VAL A 337 9.62 0.29 -16.32
C VAL A 337 8.58 1.42 -16.33
N PRO A 338 8.08 1.83 -17.49
CA PRO A 338 7.20 3.00 -17.62
C PRO A 338 5.72 2.68 -17.37
N SER A 339 5.38 1.42 -17.11
CA SER A 339 4.02 0.95 -16.94
C SER A 339 3.95 -0.24 -15.99
N TYR A 340 2.76 -0.78 -15.75
CA TYR A 340 2.55 -1.97 -14.92
C TYR A 340 2.77 -3.31 -15.65
N THR A 341 3.12 -3.25 -16.96
CA THR A 341 3.11 -4.45 -17.81
C THR A 341 4.29 -4.56 -18.77
N SER A 342 5.23 -3.61 -18.73
CA SER A 342 6.36 -3.62 -19.66
C SER A 342 7.64 -3.07 -19.05
N SER A 343 8.77 -3.54 -19.57
CA SER A 343 10.11 -3.10 -19.21
C SER A 343 11.00 -3.09 -20.45
N THR A 344 11.98 -2.19 -20.50
CA THR A 344 12.97 -2.13 -21.59
C THR A 344 14.36 -1.93 -21.03
N ALA A 345 15.31 -2.72 -21.46
CA ALA A 345 16.73 -2.60 -21.12
C ALA A 345 17.48 -1.84 -22.22
N TYR A 346 18.38 -0.96 -21.79
CA TYR A 346 19.25 -0.14 -22.64
C TYR A 346 20.70 -0.33 -22.21
N ASP A 347 21.63 -0.28 -23.17
CA ASP A 347 23.06 -0.23 -22.90
C ASP A 347 23.53 1.16 -22.46
N LYS A 348 24.85 1.33 -22.21
CA LYS A 348 25.44 2.63 -21.82
C LYS A 348 25.27 3.74 -22.88
N SER A 349 25.11 3.38 -24.15
CA SER A 349 24.90 4.32 -25.24
C SER A 349 23.44 4.74 -25.38
N GLY A 350 22.52 4.13 -24.63
CA GLY A 350 21.09 4.33 -24.75
C GLY A 350 20.42 3.50 -25.84
N LYS A 351 21.13 2.54 -26.45
CA LYS A 351 20.55 1.61 -27.43
C LYS A 351 19.74 0.54 -26.72
N GLU A 352 18.53 0.25 -27.22
CA GLU A 352 17.68 -0.83 -26.72
C GLU A 352 18.39 -2.19 -26.90
N ILE A 353 18.49 -2.95 -25.80
CA ILE A 353 19.04 -4.31 -25.77
C ILE A 353 17.91 -5.34 -25.81
N LYS A 354 16.88 -5.12 -24.98
CA LYS A 354 15.79 -6.07 -24.81
C LYS A 354 14.53 -5.39 -24.26
N LYS A 355 13.40 -5.85 -24.76
CA LYS A 355 12.08 -5.40 -24.31
C LYS A 355 11.26 -6.59 -23.82
N TRP A 356 10.53 -6.38 -22.73
CA TRP A 356 9.57 -7.34 -22.19
C TRP A 356 8.20 -6.69 -22.13
N THR A 357 7.19 -7.43 -22.52
CA THR A 357 5.79 -6.99 -22.45
C THR A 357 4.95 -8.14 -21.95
N GLU A 358 4.01 -7.84 -21.08
CA GLU A 358 3.07 -8.84 -20.58
C GLU A 358 2.10 -9.24 -21.69
N THR A 359 2.13 -10.51 -22.08
CA THR A 359 1.33 -11.05 -23.19
C THR A 359 0.10 -11.83 -22.72
N LYS A 360 0.07 -12.25 -21.45
CA LYS A 360 -1.00 -13.09 -20.88
C LYS A 360 -1.98 -12.32 -19.99
N GLY A 361 -2.04 -10.98 -20.15
CA GLY A 361 -2.89 -10.12 -19.36
C GLY A 361 -2.28 -9.82 -17.98
N GLY A 362 -1.44 -8.78 -17.91
CA GLY A 362 -1.02 -8.17 -16.65
C GLY A 362 -2.15 -7.34 -16.04
N GLY A 363 -1.97 -6.94 -14.78
CA GLY A 363 -2.88 -6.04 -14.11
C GLY A 363 -3.88 -6.73 -13.20
N GLU A 364 -5.10 -6.21 -13.13
CA GLU A 364 -6.04 -6.51 -12.05
C GLU A 364 -6.66 -7.91 -12.14
N ALA A 365 -7.19 -8.30 -13.28
CA ALA A 365 -7.89 -9.57 -13.42
C ALA A 365 -6.99 -10.80 -13.16
N PRO A 366 -5.77 -10.92 -13.73
CA PRO A 366 -4.83 -11.98 -13.37
C PRO A 366 -4.40 -11.94 -11.91
N HIS A 367 -4.29 -10.77 -11.31
CA HIS A 367 -3.91 -10.59 -9.92
C HIS A 367 -4.99 -11.12 -8.96
N PHE A 368 -6.26 -10.79 -9.21
CA PHE A 368 -7.39 -11.36 -8.46
C PHE A 368 -7.56 -12.86 -8.69
N LYS A 369 -7.32 -13.34 -9.93
CA LYS A 369 -7.35 -14.77 -10.22
C LYS A 369 -6.32 -15.53 -9.40
N ASN A 370 -5.08 -15.05 -9.34
CA ASN A 370 -4.02 -15.62 -8.50
C ASN A 370 -4.40 -15.65 -7.01
N PHE A 371 -5.03 -14.58 -6.52
CA PHE A 371 -5.54 -14.56 -5.15
C PHE A 371 -6.54 -15.69 -4.88
N VAL A 372 -7.53 -15.88 -5.77
CA VAL A 372 -8.53 -16.93 -5.63
C VAL A 372 -7.90 -18.33 -5.73
N GLU A 373 -6.92 -18.51 -6.62
CA GLU A 373 -6.15 -19.76 -6.72
C GLU A 373 -5.41 -20.07 -5.42
N ALA A 374 -4.75 -19.09 -4.82
CA ALA A 374 -4.09 -19.23 -3.53
C ALA A 374 -5.07 -19.48 -2.37
N VAL A 375 -6.26 -18.84 -2.39
CA VAL A 375 -7.34 -19.15 -1.43
C VAL A 375 -7.73 -20.63 -1.51
N ARG A 376 -7.80 -21.21 -2.70
CA ARG A 376 -8.15 -22.62 -2.89
C ARG A 376 -7.02 -23.58 -2.51
N SER A 377 -5.78 -23.27 -2.89
CA SER A 377 -4.60 -24.09 -2.57
C SER A 377 -4.16 -23.98 -1.12
N ARG A 378 -4.58 -22.91 -0.40
CA ARG A 378 -4.14 -22.53 0.95
C ARG A 378 -2.65 -22.24 1.07
N LYS A 379 -1.98 -21.92 -0.04
CA LYS A 379 -0.55 -21.64 -0.11
C LYS A 379 -0.32 -20.16 -0.34
N HIS A 380 0.03 -19.42 0.72
CA HIS A 380 0.30 -17.97 0.61
C HIS A 380 1.55 -17.67 -0.23
N GLU A 381 2.49 -18.61 -0.34
CA GLU A 381 3.70 -18.51 -1.17
C GLU A 381 3.40 -18.51 -2.67
N GLU A 382 2.20 -18.92 -3.10
CA GLU A 382 1.74 -18.85 -4.49
C GLU A 382 1.20 -17.47 -4.85
N LEU A 383 0.99 -16.57 -3.87
CA LEU A 383 0.54 -15.21 -4.12
C LEU A 383 1.60 -14.40 -4.88
N TYR A 384 1.17 -13.63 -5.87
CA TYR A 384 2.05 -12.69 -6.55
C TYR A 384 2.47 -11.54 -5.64
N ALA A 385 1.59 -11.12 -4.74
CA ALA A 385 1.81 -10.04 -3.79
C ALA A 385 1.31 -10.44 -2.39
N ASP A 386 2.05 -11.35 -1.74
CA ASP A 386 1.77 -11.73 -0.35
C ASP A 386 1.75 -10.49 0.56
N ILE A 387 1.03 -10.56 1.66
CA ILE A 387 0.89 -9.43 2.59
C ILE A 387 2.24 -8.94 3.14
N LEU A 388 3.26 -9.80 3.28
CA LEU A 388 4.59 -9.39 3.67
C LEU A 388 5.23 -8.45 2.63
N GLU A 389 5.07 -8.77 1.34
CA GLU A 389 5.54 -7.91 0.24
C GLU A 389 4.86 -6.54 0.29
N GLY A 390 3.54 -6.53 0.51
CA GLY A 390 2.76 -5.30 0.65
C GLY A 390 3.16 -4.49 1.87
N HIS A 391 3.40 -5.15 3.00
CA HIS A 391 3.88 -4.50 4.22
C HIS A 391 5.23 -3.83 4.00
N LEU A 392 6.23 -4.56 3.51
CA LEU A 392 7.58 -4.02 3.30
C LEU A 392 7.56 -2.81 2.36
N SER A 393 6.84 -2.90 1.24
CA SER A 393 6.76 -1.78 0.28
C SER A 393 6.00 -0.58 0.84
N SER A 394 4.94 -0.80 1.63
CA SER A 394 4.22 0.28 2.33
C SER A 394 5.08 0.93 3.42
N ALA A 395 5.82 0.12 4.19
CA ALA A 395 6.68 0.58 5.26
C ALA A 395 7.83 1.45 4.75
N LEU A 396 8.37 1.21 3.55
CA LEU A 396 9.33 2.12 2.92
C LEU A 396 8.72 3.52 2.68
N CYS A 397 7.47 3.59 2.21
CA CYS A 397 6.78 4.88 2.10
C CYS A 397 6.58 5.53 3.47
N HIS A 398 6.20 4.76 4.48
CA HIS A 398 5.97 5.28 5.84
C HIS A 398 7.25 5.79 6.48
N THR A 399 8.37 5.06 6.39
CA THR A 399 9.64 5.49 6.97
C THR A 399 10.20 6.75 6.28
N GLY A 400 10.01 6.90 4.98
CA GLY A 400 10.29 8.14 4.25
C GLY A 400 9.44 9.32 4.72
N ASN A 401 8.15 9.11 4.95
CA ASN A 401 7.26 10.12 5.51
C ASN A 401 7.60 10.46 6.97
N ILE A 402 8.05 9.51 7.78
CA ILE A 402 8.50 9.76 9.16
C ILE A 402 9.73 10.68 9.15
N SER A 403 10.72 10.40 8.31
CA SER A 403 11.87 11.30 8.15
C SER A 403 11.43 12.72 7.76
N HIS A 404 10.52 12.85 6.78
CA HIS A 404 9.99 14.15 6.37
C HIS A 404 9.29 14.89 7.51
N ARG A 405 8.42 14.21 8.26
CA ARG A 405 7.62 14.81 9.36
C ARG A 405 8.47 15.25 10.56
N LEU A 406 9.63 14.63 10.77
CA LEU A 406 10.62 15.01 11.78
C LEU A 406 11.61 16.06 11.26
N GLY A 407 11.49 16.42 9.98
CA GLY A 407 12.39 17.33 9.32
C GLY A 407 12.22 18.79 9.77
N GLN A 408 13.22 19.57 9.44
CA GLN A 408 13.25 21.01 9.65
C GLN A 408 13.46 21.74 8.33
N THR A 409 13.05 23.00 8.28
CA THR A 409 13.29 23.84 7.12
C THR A 409 14.79 24.07 6.91
N ALA A 410 15.27 23.84 5.69
CA ALA A 410 16.67 23.94 5.33
C ALA A 410 16.88 24.68 4.01
N ALA A 411 17.95 25.46 3.93
CA ALA A 411 18.43 26.02 2.68
C ALA A 411 19.11 24.93 1.82
N THR A 412 19.14 25.14 0.52
CA THR A 412 19.73 24.17 -0.44
C THR A 412 21.19 23.83 -0.15
N GLY A 413 21.97 24.79 0.39
CA GLY A 413 23.36 24.57 0.82
C GLY A 413 23.48 23.54 1.95
N VAL A 414 22.57 23.58 2.95
CA VAL A 414 22.54 22.61 4.06
C VAL A 414 22.19 21.23 3.55
N ILE A 415 21.23 21.15 2.61
CA ILE A 415 20.83 19.88 1.99
C ILE A 415 22.01 19.25 1.26
N ARG A 416 22.73 20.03 0.44
CA ARG A 416 23.91 19.56 -0.29
C ARG A 416 25.04 19.08 0.63
N GLU A 417 25.25 19.74 1.77
CA GLU A 417 26.26 19.28 2.73
C GLU A 417 25.89 17.94 3.36
N GLN A 418 24.60 17.69 3.67
CA GLN A 418 24.16 16.40 4.20
C GLN A 418 24.40 15.23 3.24
N ILE A 419 24.28 15.46 1.93
CA ILE A 419 24.41 14.43 0.89
C ILE A 419 25.79 14.43 0.21
N LYS A 420 26.73 15.21 0.72
CA LYS A 420 28.06 15.39 0.16
C LYS A 420 28.78 14.03 0.00
N GLY A 421 29.32 13.81 -1.19
CA GLY A 421 29.99 12.54 -1.54
C GLY A 421 29.07 11.45 -2.11
N ASP A 422 27.75 11.60 -1.99
CA ASP A 422 26.80 10.69 -2.65
C ASP A 422 26.37 11.30 -4.00
N ARG A 423 26.87 10.70 -5.08
CA ARG A 423 26.62 11.17 -6.45
C ARG A 423 25.15 11.01 -6.87
N GLU A 424 24.49 9.91 -6.47
CA GLU A 424 23.10 9.64 -6.84
C GLU A 424 22.16 10.58 -6.09
N ALA A 425 22.38 10.78 -4.79
CA ALA A 425 21.63 11.74 -3.98
C ALA A 425 21.80 13.17 -4.53
N THR A 426 23.05 13.59 -4.83
CA THR A 426 23.34 14.92 -5.37
C THR A 426 22.62 15.15 -6.70
N ALA A 427 22.77 14.23 -7.65
CA ALA A 427 22.12 14.35 -8.96
C ALA A 427 20.58 14.42 -8.84
N THR A 428 20.01 13.66 -7.88
CA THR A 428 18.54 13.64 -7.68
C THR A 428 18.06 14.95 -7.05
N VAL A 429 18.77 15.49 -6.06
CA VAL A 429 18.44 16.78 -5.43
C VAL A 429 18.59 17.93 -6.42
N ASP A 430 19.64 17.92 -7.24
CA ASP A 430 19.82 18.94 -8.28
C ASP A 430 18.67 18.92 -9.30
N ARG A 431 18.23 17.76 -9.77
CA ARG A 431 17.04 17.65 -10.63
C ARG A 431 15.76 18.18 -9.97
N MET A 432 15.57 17.95 -8.66
CA MET A 432 14.45 18.50 -7.91
C MET A 432 14.52 20.03 -7.84
N ILE A 433 15.70 20.59 -7.58
CA ILE A 433 15.90 22.04 -7.51
C ILE A 433 15.60 22.68 -8.86
N GLU A 434 16.07 22.11 -9.97
CA GLU A 434 15.79 22.61 -11.32
C GLU A 434 14.29 22.53 -11.65
N HIS A 435 13.62 21.43 -11.30
CA HIS A 435 12.17 21.29 -11.43
C HIS A 435 11.40 22.38 -10.68
N LEU A 436 11.81 22.70 -9.44
CA LEU A 436 11.18 23.74 -8.63
C LEU A 436 11.42 25.13 -9.22
N LYS A 437 12.64 25.43 -9.71
CA LYS A 437 12.93 26.66 -10.43
C LYS A 437 12.11 26.83 -11.70
N ALA A 438 11.95 25.75 -12.49
CA ALA A 438 11.11 25.75 -13.70
C ALA A 438 9.63 26.04 -13.40
N ASN A 439 9.19 25.77 -12.16
CA ASN A 439 7.86 26.11 -11.65
C ASN A 439 7.83 27.44 -10.86
N GLU A 440 8.86 28.27 -10.99
CA GLU A 440 9.01 29.58 -10.34
C GLU A 440 8.90 29.52 -8.80
N VAL A 441 9.26 28.39 -8.19
CA VAL A 441 9.36 28.27 -6.73
C VAL A 441 10.66 28.94 -6.27
N ASN A 442 10.52 30.05 -5.58
CA ASN A 442 11.68 30.79 -5.05
C ASN A 442 12.21 30.11 -3.78
N LEU A 443 13.30 29.34 -3.91
CA LEU A 443 13.91 28.60 -2.80
C LEU A 443 14.69 29.48 -1.80
N ASP A 444 14.86 30.77 -2.07
CA ASP A 444 15.41 31.71 -1.09
C ASP A 444 14.35 32.11 -0.05
N SER A 445 13.10 32.27 -0.49
CA SER A 445 11.95 32.58 0.36
C SER A 445 11.20 31.36 0.89
N VAL A 446 11.11 30.27 0.08
CA VAL A 446 10.44 29.02 0.46
C VAL A 446 11.49 27.96 0.72
N LYS A 447 11.61 27.52 1.95
CA LYS A 447 12.60 26.50 2.33
C LYS A 447 12.01 25.09 2.15
N LEU A 448 12.89 24.15 1.81
CA LEU A 448 12.56 22.73 1.79
C LEU A 448 12.59 22.16 3.21
N THR A 449 11.82 21.14 3.46
CA THR A 449 11.91 20.33 4.68
C THR A 449 12.98 19.26 4.46
N LEU A 450 14.04 19.29 5.26
CA LEU A 450 15.09 18.26 5.30
C LEU A 450 14.86 17.36 6.50
N GLY A 451 14.53 16.12 6.25
CA GLY A 451 14.35 15.09 7.28
C GLY A 451 15.70 14.59 7.83
N PRO A 452 15.74 14.21 9.11
CA PRO A 452 16.93 13.56 9.67
C PRO A 452 17.22 12.25 8.98
N VAL A 453 18.50 11.86 8.98
CA VAL A 453 18.92 10.51 8.61
C VAL A 453 18.54 9.55 9.74
N LEU A 454 17.55 8.73 9.52
CA LEU A 454 17.05 7.75 10.49
C LEU A 454 17.72 6.40 10.26
N LYS A 455 18.26 5.80 11.31
CA LYS A 455 18.79 4.42 11.30
C LYS A 455 17.71 3.48 11.82
N MET A 456 17.53 2.36 11.15
CA MET A 456 16.53 1.36 11.50
C MET A 456 17.18 -0.01 11.70
N ASN A 457 16.66 -0.77 12.65
CA ASN A 457 16.90 -2.21 12.73
C ASN A 457 15.88 -2.92 11.83
N PRO A 458 16.28 -3.49 10.69
CA PRO A 458 15.34 -4.09 9.74
C PRO A 458 14.56 -5.29 10.31
N LYS A 459 15.12 -6.01 11.28
CA LYS A 459 14.48 -7.19 11.89
C LYS A 459 13.38 -6.82 12.89
N THR A 460 13.60 -5.75 13.66
CA THR A 460 12.62 -5.32 14.67
C THR A 460 11.70 -4.21 14.15
N GLU A 461 12.04 -3.63 12.99
CA GLU A 461 11.34 -2.49 12.37
C GLU A 461 11.23 -1.28 13.30
N LYS A 462 12.24 -1.09 14.17
CA LYS A 462 12.35 0.03 15.08
C LYS A 462 13.54 0.91 14.73
N PHE A 463 13.41 2.20 14.94
CA PHE A 463 14.50 3.13 14.74
C PHE A 463 15.55 3.01 15.85
N ILE A 464 16.80 3.19 15.50
CA ILE A 464 17.93 3.12 16.43
C ILE A 464 18.25 4.52 16.92
N GLY A 465 18.10 4.74 18.22
CA GLY A 465 18.49 6.00 18.86
C GLY A 465 17.59 7.22 18.54
N ASN A 466 16.35 6.99 18.08
CA ASN A 466 15.40 8.08 17.80
C ASN A 466 13.99 7.71 18.29
N ALA A 467 13.68 8.09 19.53
CA ALA A 467 12.40 7.80 20.15
C ALA A 467 11.21 8.51 19.49
N ASP A 468 11.41 9.68 18.90
CA ASP A 468 10.34 10.42 18.21
C ASP A 468 10.00 9.80 16.86
N ALA A 469 10.98 9.21 16.18
CA ALA A 469 10.73 8.38 15.01
C ALA A 469 9.96 7.09 15.38
N ASP A 470 10.32 6.42 16.48
CA ASP A 470 9.63 5.22 16.96
C ASP A 470 8.17 5.49 17.31
N LYS A 471 7.84 6.64 17.91
CA LYS A 471 6.45 7.04 18.17
C LYS A 471 5.61 7.13 16.90
N GLN A 472 6.23 7.47 15.75
CA GLN A 472 5.54 7.59 14.47
C GLN A 472 5.39 6.26 13.70
N LEU A 473 6.00 5.17 14.20
CA LEU A 473 5.78 3.81 13.64
C LEU A 473 4.35 3.32 13.88
N THR A 474 3.65 3.91 14.84
CA THR A 474 2.25 3.65 15.20
C THR A 474 1.53 4.97 15.47
N ARG A 475 0.36 4.93 16.04
CA ARG A 475 -0.40 6.10 16.50
C ARG A 475 -1.33 5.74 17.64
N ASP A 476 -1.93 6.75 18.30
CA ASP A 476 -3.03 6.55 19.21
C ASP A 476 -4.29 6.18 18.43
N TYR A 477 -4.87 5.04 18.75
CA TYR A 477 -6.07 4.52 18.11
C TYR A 477 -7.32 4.95 18.87
N ARG A 478 -8.34 5.35 18.12
CA ARG A 478 -9.64 5.73 18.68
C ARG A 478 -10.47 4.49 19.05
N LYS A 479 -10.90 4.38 20.30
CA LYS A 479 -11.82 3.30 20.72
C LYS A 479 -13.16 3.40 19.97
N PRO A 480 -13.79 2.27 19.57
CA PRO A 480 -13.34 0.88 19.75
C PRO A 480 -12.41 0.35 18.64
N PHE A 481 -11.93 1.20 17.73
CA PHE A 481 -11.20 0.87 16.51
C PHE A 481 -9.68 0.73 16.76
N ILE A 482 -9.30 -0.12 17.67
CA ILE A 482 -7.89 -0.32 18.06
C ILE A 482 -7.28 -1.43 17.21
N VAL A 483 -6.13 -1.15 16.57
CA VAL A 483 -5.33 -2.21 15.93
C VAL A 483 -4.70 -3.06 17.03
N PRO A 484 -5.02 -4.37 17.09
CA PRO A 484 -4.51 -5.24 18.14
C PRO A 484 -3.04 -5.61 17.92
N GLU A 485 -2.31 -5.83 19.01
CA GLU A 485 -1.05 -6.54 18.96
C GLU A 485 -1.32 -8.03 18.71
N ILE A 486 -0.64 -8.58 17.71
CA ILE A 486 -0.75 -10.00 17.33
C ILE A 486 0.58 -10.69 17.65
N ALA A 487 0.59 -11.47 18.71
CA ALA A 487 1.72 -12.27 19.11
C ALA A 487 1.86 -13.56 18.27
#